data_b27b0972c96dc77e91889935f616072d
#
_entry.id   b27b0972c96dc77e91889935f616072d
#
_cell.length_a   1.000
_cell.length_b   1.000
_cell.length_c   1.000
_cell.angle_alpha   90.00
_cell.angle_beta   90.00
_cell.angle_gamma   90.00
#
_symmetry.space_group_name_H-M   'P 1'
#
loop_
_entity.id
_entity.type
_entity.pdbx_description
1 polymer ?
#
loop_
_entity_poly.entity_id
_entity_poly.type
_entity_poly.pdbx_seq_one_letter_code
_entity_poly.pdbx_strand_id
1 'polypeptide(L)'
;MGHNGNSYYIGIDLNDSYAMVSYFQQNMKEPETVSTVAGSEEFQIPLVLARRKSIGKWYYGDEARRLSKSGEMVCIDQLLKRALNSEKIVIDDDSFMAEELLALFLKKVMELPSKLGNPSSFDRLVICVDRLTKENVSMFYGMAVRLGINSRQLTVVDRKESFYYFALNQDKSLWLHDVVMFMQEKESIFFLSLKRDLRTTPQVVSIDESISYTLDKNDKDKSFLDIINESFKNQIISTVFLVGDTFAEGWMKQSVALLCKGRRVFMGNNLFTKGACYAAATRDKEAEWPFVYMGENEMKFNLSLKVHDKGELSFYNLISAGSNWFESKGQCEVIISGSYEVDFWKQLPKSREAKIETLRLTDMPPRPDRATRIRITATPVSDDRIDIEIKDLGFGEIFMSSGKVWHYEMTM
;
A
#
# COMPACT_ATOMS: atom_id res chain seq x y z
N MET A 1 -14.98 10.40 20.80
CA MET A 1 -16.27 9.70 20.59
C MET A 1 -15.93 8.23 20.44
N GLY A 2 -16.33 7.38 21.38
CA GLY A 2 -16.03 5.96 21.36
C GLY A 2 -16.77 5.27 20.23
N HIS A 3 -16.05 4.70 19.28
CA HIS A 3 -16.61 3.75 18.31
C HIS A 3 -16.95 2.45 19.07
N ASN A 4 -18.18 2.38 19.57
CA ASN A 4 -18.82 1.13 19.95
C ASN A 4 -19.44 0.50 18.69
N GLY A 5 -18.62 -0.09 17.85
CA GLY A 5 -19.07 -0.83 16.66
C GLY A 5 -17.94 -1.75 16.20
N ASN A 6 -18.26 -2.95 15.78
CA ASN A 6 -17.29 -3.84 15.15
C ASN A 6 -16.70 -3.14 13.91
N SER A 7 -15.45 -2.73 13.98
CA SER A 7 -14.77 -2.13 12.82
C SER A 7 -14.79 -3.10 11.65
N TYR A 8 -15.08 -2.57 10.45
CA TYR A 8 -15.26 -3.33 9.23
C TYR A 8 -14.36 -2.80 8.10
N TYR A 9 -13.61 -3.69 7.50
CA TYR A 9 -12.57 -3.37 6.53
C TYR A 9 -12.77 -4.15 5.24
N ILE A 10 -12.43 -3.52 4.11
CA ILE A 10 -12.44 -4.14 2.78
C ILE A 10 -11.04 -4.07 2.20
N GLY A 11 -10.56 -5.20 1.67
CA GLY A 11 -9.35 -5.31 0.86
C GLY A 11 -9.68 -5.75 -0.56
N ILE A 12 -9.07 -5.12 -1.55
CA ILE A 12 -9.22 -5.49 -2.95
C ILE A 12 -7.82 -5.72 -3.54
N ASP A 13 -7.54 -6.91 -4.09
CA ASP A 13 -6.41 -7.14 -4.99
C ASP A 13 -6.87 -6.88 -6.42
N LEU A 14 -6.21 -5.97 -7.12
CA LEU A 14 -6.60 -5.48 -8.44
C LEU A 14 -5.42 -5.48 -9.42
N ASN A 15 -5.63 -6.11 -10.57
CA ASN A 15 -4.73 -6.00 -11.72
C ASN A 15 -5.53 -5.85 -13.03
N ASP A 16 -4.86 -5.82 -14.18
CA ASP A 16 -5.53 -5.65 -15.48
C ASP A 16 -6.48 -6.79 -15.86
N SER A 17 -6.39 -7.94 -15.21
CA SER A 17 -7.14 -9.14 -15.58
C SER A 17 -8.32 -9.40 -14.67
N TYR A 18 -8.17 -9.14 -13.36
CA TYR A 18 -9.19 -9.46 -12.35
C TYR A 18 -9.11 -8.53 -11.13
N ALA A 19 -10.17 -8.59 -10.32
CA ALA A 19 -10.17 -8.15 -8.94
C ALA A 19 -10.54 -9.30 -8.01
N MET A 20 -10.00 -9.32 -6.79
CA MET A 20 -10.47 -10.15 -5.69
C MET A 20 -10.85 -9.24 -4.53
N VAL A 21 -11.92 -9.57 -3.79
CA VAL A 21 -12.35 -8.79 -2.63
C VAL A 21 -12.41 -9.65 -1.40
N SER A 22 -11.80 -9.17 -0.33
CA SER A 22 -11.89 -9.72 1.02
C SER A 22 -12.49 -8.70 1.96
N TYR A 23 -13.04 -9.19 3.07
CA TYR A 23 -13.55 -8.37 4.14
C TYR A 23 -13.09 -8.89 5.50
N PHE A 24 -13.01 -8.00 6.47
CA PHE A 24 -12.56 -8.32 7.81
C PHE A 24 -13.33 -7.51 8.84
N GLN A 25 -13.82 -8.18 9.88
CA GLN A 25 -14.40 -7.56 11.06
C GLN A 25 -13.57 -7.92 12.29
N GLN A 26 -13.56 -7.08 13.30
CA GLN A 26 -12.72 -7.26 14.48
C GLN A 26 -13.04 -8.55 15.26
N ASN A 27 -14.26 -9.11 15.13
CA ASN A 27 -14.69 -10.37 15.73
C ASN A 27 -14.29 -11.61 14.91
N MET A 28 -13.77 -11.44 13.71
CA MET A 28 -13.32 -12.53 12.84
C MET A 28 -11.91 -12.95 13.18
N LYS A 29 -11.59 -14.22 13.01
CA LYS A 29 -10.26 -14.77 13.23
C LYS A 29 -9.29 -14.34 12.13
N GLU A 30 -9.76 -14.28 10.89
CA GLU A 30 -9.00 -13.90 9.70
C GLU A 30 -9.94 -13.27 8.65
N PRO A 31 -9.40 -12.51 7.69
CA PRO A 31 -10.20 -11.99 6.58
C PRO A 31 -10.78 -13.12 5.72
N GLU A 32 -12.00 -12.93 5.28
CA GLU A 32 -12.67 -13.84 4.34
C GLU A 32 -12.70 -13.24 2.94
N THR A 33 -12.48 -14.07 1.92
CA THR A 33 -12.52 -13.69 0.51
C THR A 33 -13.85 -14.09 -0.11
N VAL A 34 -14.46 -13.18 -0.85
CA VAL A 34 -15.73 -13.47 -1.54
C VAL A 34 -15.48 -14.41 -2.71
N SER A 35 -16.12 -15.58 -2.67
CA SER A 35 -16.10 -16.52 -3.80
C SER A 35 -17.08 -16.07 -4.89
N THR A 36 -16.68 -16.21 -6.15
CA THR A 36 -17.54 -15.96 -7.31
C THR A 36 -18.54 -17.07 -7.57
N VAL A 37 -18.23 -18.29 -7.09
CA VAL A 37 -19.08 -19.48 -7.18
C VAL A 37 -19.29 -20.01 -5.76
N ALA A 38 -20.54 -20.14 -5.35
CA ALA A 38 -20.88 -20.61 -4.02
C ALA A 38 -20.27 -21.99 -3.71
N GLY A 39 -19.51 -22.08 -2.60
CA GLY A 39 -18.85 -23.31 -2.16
C GLY A 39 -17.57 -23.68 -2.91
N SER A 40 -17.02 -22.79 -3.73
CA SER A 40 -15.72 -22.96 -4.39
C SER A 40 -14.67 -21.99 -3.85
N GLU A 41 -13.41 -22.23 -4.19
CA GLU A 41 -12.27 -21.31 -3.95
C GLU A 41 -11.96 -20.46 -5.19
N GLU A 42 -12.97 -20.11 -5.97
CA GLU A 42 -12.84 -19.22 -7.11
C GLU A 42 -13.11 -17.77 -6.68
N PHE A 43 -12.06 -16.97 -6.57
CA PHE A 43 -12.11 -15.62 -6.03
C PHE A 43 -11.93 -14.53 -7.09
N GLN A 44 -11.43 -14.87 -8.27
CA GLN A 44 -11.10 -13.92 -9.31
C GLN A 44 -12.35 -13.40 -10.03
N ILE A 45 -12.61 -12.11 -9.94
CA ILE A 45 -13.68 -11.42 -10.66
C ILE A 45 -13.04 -10.76 -11.88
N PRO A 46 -13.31 -11.21 -13.11
CA PRO A 46 -12.72 -10.61 -14.30
C PRO A 46 -12.91 -9.09 -14.36
N LEU A 47 -11.84 -8.34 -14.61
CA LEU A 47 -11.89 -6.87 -14.74
C LEU A 47 -12.46 -6.48 -16.11
N VAL A 48 -13.74 -6.78 -16.31
CA VAL A 48 -14.48 -6.54 -17.54
C VAL A 48 -15.82 -5.92 -17.24
N LEU A 49 -16.20 -4.92 -18.04
CA LEU A 49 -17.54 -4.36 -18.11
C LEU A 49 -18.17 -4.66 -19.48
N ALA A 50 -19.48 -4.86 -19.50
CA ALA A 50 -20.23 -4.90 -20.73
C ALA A 50 -21.48 -4.01 -20.61
N ARG A 51 -21.79 -3.27 -21.68
CA ARG A 51 -22.98 -2.42 -21.76
C ARG A 51 -23.93 -2.95 -22.80
N ARG A 52 -25.20 -3.13 -22.40
CA ARG A 52 -26.25 -3.54 -23.32
C ARG A 52 -26.76 -2.33 -24.10
N LYS A 53 -26.59 -2.36 -25.43
CA LYS A 53 -26.92 -1.24 -26.34
C LYS A 53 -28.34 -0.72 -26.17
N SER A 54 -29.33 -1.60 -26.08
CA SER A 54 -30.75 -1.24 -26.10
C SER A 54 -31.26 -0.52 -24.84
N ILE A 55 -30.66 -0.76 -23.69
CA ILE A 55 -31.15 -0.26 -22.38
C ILE A 55 -30.09 0.43 -21.53
N GLY A 56 -28.86 0.52 -22.02
CA GLY A 56 -27.77 1.18 -21.30
C GLY A 56 -27.37 0.50 -19.98
N LYS A 57 -27.83 -0.74 -19.72
CA LYS A 57 -27.50 -1.46 -18.47
C LYS A 57 -26.09 -2.01 -18.51
N TRP A 58 -25.38 -1.83 -17.38
CA TRP A 58 -24.02 -2.33 -17.17
C TRP A 58 -24.01 -3.70 -16.50
N TYR A 59 -23.13 -4.57 -16.98
CA TYR A 59 -22.77 -5.87 -16.41
C TYR A 59 -21.27 -5.92 -16.13
N TYR A 60 -20.81 -6.75 -15.20
CA TYR A 60 -19.42 -6.85 -14.81
C TYR A 60 -19.00 -8.29 -14.58
N GLY A 61 -17.69 -8.56 -14.56
CA GLY A 61 -17.10 -9.87 -14.26
C GLY A 61 -17.51 -10.94 -15.27
N ASP A 62 -17.74 -12.16 -14.78
CA ASP A 62 -18.11 -13.31 -15.63
C ASP A 62 -19.44 -13.13 -16.36
N GLU A 63 -20.38 -12.42 -15.76
CA GLU A 63 -21.64 -12.12 -16.43
C GLU A 63 -21.39 -11.24 -17.67
N ALA A 64 -20.55 -10.22 -17.55
CA ALA A 64 -20.16 -9.36 -18.67
C ALA A 64 -19.46 -10.18 -19.78
N ARG A 65 -18.50 -11.03 -19.41
CA ARG A 65 -17.80 -11.93 -20.35
C ARG A 65 -18.76 -12.86 -21.09
N ARG A 66 -19.69 -13.47 -20.36
CA ARG A 66 -20.65 -14.41 -20.94
C ARG A 66 -21.59 -13.71 -21.91
N LEU A 67 -22.15 -12.57 -21.50
CA LEU A 67 -23.14 -11.84 -22.30
C LEU A 67 -22.51 -11.13 -23.52
N SER A 68 -21.23 -10.73 -23.43
CA SER A 68 -20.55 -10.11 -24.59
C SER A 68 -20.34 -11.07 -25.76
N LYS A 69 -20.31 -12.40 -25.50
CA LYS A 69 -20.19 -13.42 -26.57
C LYS A 69 -21.40 -13.48 -27.50
N SER A 70 -22.58 -12.95 -27.10
CA SER A 70 -23.79 -12.91 -27.93
C SER A 70 -23.77 -11.80 -29.01
N GLY A 71 -22.78 -10.89 -28.96
CA GLY A 71 -22.67 -9.76 -29.89
C GLY A 71 -23.63 -8.59 -29.62
N GLU A 72 -24.53 -8.71 -28.64
CA GLU A 72 -25.50 -7.67 -28.26
C GLU A 72 -24.92 -6.59 -27.34
N MET A 73 -23.69 -6.79 -26.87
CA MET A 73 -23.04 -5.93 -25.90
C MET A 73 -21.66 -5.47 -26.36
N VAL A 74 -21.30 -4.27 -25.97
CA VAL A 74 -19.94 -3.77 -26.09
C VAL A 74 -19.18 -4.18 -24.82
N CYS A 75 -18.10 -4.97 -25.01
CA CYS A 75 -17.21 -5.42 -23.96
C CYS A 75 -16.04 -4.47 -23.81
N ILE A 76 -15.70 -4.14 -22.56
CA ILE A 76 -14.57 -3.27 -22.20
C ILE A 76 -13.70 -4.03 -21.22
N ASP A 77 -12.47 -4.27 -21.60
CA ASP A 77 -11.42 -4.88 -20.82
C ASP A 77 -10.25 -3.93 -20.58
N GLN A 78 -9.19 -4.40 -19.90
CA GLN A 78 -7.98 -3.63 -19.56
C GLN A 78 -8.32 -2.28 -18.88
N LEU A 79 -9.36 -2.26 -18.06
CA LEU A 79 -9.89 -1.02 -17.46
C LEU A 79 -8.86 -0.28 -16.62
N LEU A 80 -7.99 -1.01 -15.87
CA LEU A 80 -6.95 -0.39 -15.04
C LEU A 80 -5.93 0.34 -15.92
N LYS A 81 -5.41 -0.33 -16.95
CA LYS A 81 -4.46 0.26 -17.88
C LYS A 81 -5.05 1.46 -18.63
N ARG A 82 -6.29 1.34 -19.08
CA ARG A 82 -6.99 2.44 -19.77
C ARG A 82 -7.24 3.62 -18.85
N ALA A 83 -7.59 3.38 -17.58
CA ALA A 83 -7.78 4.42 -16.59
C ALA A 83 -6.47 5.16 -16.29
N LEU A 84 -5.35 4.44 -16.13
CA LEU A 84 -4.02 5.04 -15.96
C LEU A 84 -3.60 5.91 -17.14
N ASN A 85 -4.04 5.58 -18.34
CA ASN A 85 -3.80 6.38 -19.55
C ASN A 85 -4.84 7.50 -19.76
N SER A 86 -5.79 7.66 -18.83
CA SER A 86 -6.90 8.64 -18.95
C SER A 86 -7.65 8.51 -20.29
N GLU A 87 -7.87 7.27 -20.74
CA GLU A 87 -8.52 7.00 -22.02
C GLU A 87 -9.99 7.38 -22.00
N LYS A 88 -10.45 7.94 -23.13
CA LYS A 88 -11.85 8.19 -23.41
C LYS A 88 -12.43 7.03 -24.22
N ILE A 89 -13.44 6.37 -23.66
CA ILE A 89 -14.09 5.20 -24.26
C ILE A 89 -15.44 5.61 -24.81
N VAL A 90 -15.64 5.42 -26.09
CA VAL A 90 -16.91 5.72 -26.77
C VAL A 90 -17.69 4.43 -26.97
N ILE A 91 -18.96 4.42 -26.53
CA ILE A 91 -19.87 3.28 -26.65
C ILE A 91 -21.18 3.81 -27.17
N ASP A 92 -21.53 3.39 -28.37
CA ASP A 92 -22.63 3.97 -29.13
C ASP A 92 -22.42 5.52 -29.28
N ASP A 93 -23.36 6.35 -28.81
CA ASP A 93 -23.27 7.81 -28.83
C ASP A 93 -22.75 8.39 -27.48
N ASP A 94 -22.51 7.55 -26.48
CA ASP A 94 -22.06 7.97 -25.16
C ASP A 94 -20.55 7.87 -25.02
N SER A 95 -19.98 8.78 -24.24
CA SER A 95 -18.55 8.86 -23.97
C SER A 95 -18.27 8.84 -22.49
N PHE A 96 -17.35 7.96 -22.08
CA PHE A 96 -16.96 7.73 -20.68
C PHE A 96 -15.46 7.86 -20.53
N MET A 97 -15.01 8.40 -19.41
CA MET A 97 -13.61 8.25 -19.03
C MET A 97 -13.38 6.85 -18.46
N ALA A 98 -12.26 6.21 -18.80
CA ALA A 98 -11.95 4.87 -18.31
C ALA A 98 -11.89 4.80 -16.78
N GLU A 99 -11.47 5.88 -16.11
CA GLU A 99 -11.51 6.02 -14.64
C GLU A 99 -12.95 5.93 -14.08
N GLU A 100 -13.94 6.47 -14.77
CA GLU A 100 -15.35 6.39 -14.36
C GLU A 100 -15.86 4.96 -14.45
N LEU A 101 -15.46 4.25 -15.49
CA LEU A 101 -15.82 2.85 -15.69
C LEU A 101 -15.11 1.94 -14.69
N LEU A 102 -13.83 2.21 -14.38
CA LEU A 102 -13.12 1.50 -13.34
C LEU A 102 -13.77 1.74 -11.97
N ALA A 103 -14.16 2.97 -11.65
CA ALA A 103 -14.88 3.29 -10.42
C ALA A 103 -16.24 2.58 -10.35
N LEU A 104 -16.98 2.49 -11.46
CA LEU A 104 -18.22 1.71 -11.54
C LEU A 104 -18.00 0.24 -11.24
N PHE A 105 -16.95 -0.38 -11.81
CA PHE A 105 -16.58 -1.77 -11.53
C PHE A 105 -16.21 -1.97 -10.05
N LEU A 106 -15.32 -1.15 -9.51
CA LEU A 106 -14.89 -1.24 -8.12
C LEU A 106 -16.05 -1.09 -7.14
N LYS A 107 -16.99 -0.17 -7.42
CA LYS A 107 -18.21 -0.02 -6.62
C LYS A 107 -19.03 -1.31 -6.56
N LYS A 108 -19.16 -2.01 -7.72
CA LYS A 108 -19.85 -3.31 -7.76
C LYS A 108 -19.13 -4.40 -6.97
N VAL A 109 -17.81 -4.42 -7.01
CA VAL A 109 -16.99 -5.35 -6.23
C VAL A 109 -17.08 -5.06 -4.73
N MET A 110 -17.03 -3.79 -4.33
CA MET A 110 -17.18 -3.36 -2.93
C MET A 110 -18.56 -3.71 -2.32
N GLU A 111 -19.61 -3.82 -3.14
CA GLU A 111 -20.95 -4.21 -2.71
C GLU A 111 -21.07 -5.73 -2.43
N LEU A 112 -20.14 -6.57 -2.90
CA LEU A 112 -20.27 -8.03 -2.81
C LEU A 112 -20.31 -8.56 -1.36
N PRO A 113 -19.45 -8.10 -0.43
CA PRO A 113 -19.53 -8.56 0.95
C PRO A 113 -20.88 -8.27 1.61
N SER A 114 -21.53 -7.15 1.30
CA SER A 114 -22.84 -6.81 1.85
C SER A 114 -23.95 -7.75 1.39
N LYS A 115 -23.83 -8.33 0.19
CA LYS A 115 -24.75 -9.35 -0.32
C LYS A 115 -24.65 -10.67 0.44
N LEU A 116 -23.56 -10.89 1.17
CA LEU A 116 -23.33 -12.03 2.07
C LEU A 116 -23.77 -11.74 3.52
N GLY A 117 -24.46 -10.63 3.77
CA GLY A 117 -24.97 -10.24 5.07
C GLY A 117 -24.04 -9.36 5.90
N ASN A 118 -22.93 -8.91 5.33
CA ASN A 118 -22.04 -7.97 5.99
C ASN A 118 -22.56 -6.52 5.94
N PRO A 119 -22.04 -5.60 6.79
CA PRO A 119 -22.42 -4.20 6.74
C PRO A 119 -22.19 -3.59 5.36
N SER A 120 -23.05 -2.65 4.96
CA SER A 120 -22.88 -1.89 3.71
C SER A 120 -21.86 -0.75 3.81
N SER A 121 -21.61 -0.26 5.04
CA SER A 121 -20.59 0.74 5.35
C SER A 121 -19.37 0.09 5.96
N PHE A 122 -18.19 0.60 5.61
CA PHE A 122 -16.90 0.14 6.12
C PHE A 122 -16.07 1.33 6.60
N ASP A 123 -15.13 1.04 7.51
CA ASP A 123 -14.25 2.07 8.07
C ASP A 123 -13.12 2.42 7.12
N ARG A 124 -12.55 1.42 6.45
CA ARG A 124 -11.42 1.60 5.53
C ARG A 124 -11.46 0.61 4.36
N LEU A 125 -11.03 1.11 3.19
CA LEU A 125 -10.78 0.35 1.96
C LEU A 125 -9.28 0.38 1.66
N VAL A 126 -8.69 -0.78 1.42
CA VAL A 126 -7.32 -0.88 0.87
C VAL A 126 -7.37 -1.55 -0.49
N ILE A 127 -6.80 -0.88 -1.49
CA ILE A 127 -6.62 -1.43 -2.85
C ILE A 127 -5.16 -1.86 -2.98
N CYS A 128 -4.94 -3.14 -3.20
CA CYS A 128 -3.65 -3.73 -3.52
C CYS A 128 -3.48 -3.79 -5.04
N VAL A 129 -2.36 -3.28 -5.54
CA VAL A 129 -1.98 -3.30 -6.96
C VAL A 129 -0.66 -4.05 -7.14
N ASP A 130 -0.32 -4.44 -8.36
CA ASP A 130 0.94 -5.17 -8.64
C ASP A 130 2.16 -4.35 -8.20
N ARG A 131 2.21 -3.07 -8.57
CA ARG A 131 3.27 -2.12 -8.20
C ARG A 131 2.66 -0.76 -7.88
N LEU A 132 3.18 -0.12 -6.84
CA LEU A 132 2.77 1.21 -6.44
C LEU A 132 3.53 2.26 -7.28
N THR A 133 2.79 3.19 -7.89
CA THR A 133 3.33 4.34 -8.60
C THR A 133 2.55 5.60 -8.23
N LYS A 134 3.17 6.76 -8.40
CA LYS A 134 2.52 8.05 -8.10
C LYS A 134 1.23 8.21 -8.92
N GLU A 135 1.23 7.73 -10.16
CA GLU A 135 0.10 7.83 -11.09
C GLU A 135 -1.08 7.00 -10.59
N ASN A 136 -0.84 5.71 -10.21
CA ASN A 136 -1.94 4.88 -9.75
C ASN A 136 -2.47 5.32 -8.37
N VAL A 137 -1.61 5.77 -7.47
CA VAL A 137 -2.02 6.35 -6.19
C VAL A 137 -2.90 7.58 -6.41
N SER A 138 -2.44 8.53 -7.24
CA SER A 138 -3.18 9.76 -7.55
C SER A 138 -4.54 9.46 -8.22
N MET A 139 -4.58 8.49 -9.14
CA MET A 139 -5.80 8.05 -9.81
C MET A 139 -6.82 7.50 -8.82
N PHE A 140 -6.42 6.59 -7.92
CA PHE A 140 -7.33 6.00 -6.94
C PHE A 140 -7.85 7.03 -5.93
N TYR A 141 -7.01 7.94 -5.44
CA TYR A 141 -7.48 9.04 -4.58
C TYR A 141 -8.44 9.99 -5.31
N GLY A 142 -8.19 10.28 -6.58
CA GLY A 142 -9.11 11.03 -7.43
C GLY A 142 -10.48 10.35 -7.62
N MET A 143 -10.51 9.01 -7.56
CA MET A 143 -11.74 8.23 -7.64
C MET A 143 -12.55 8.17 -6.34
N ALA A 144 -12.00 8.53 -5.18
CA ALA A 144 -12.65 8.31 -3.88
C ALA A 144 -14.08 8.85 -3.85
N VAL A 145 -14.32 10.06 -4.36
CA VAL A 145 -15.66 10.66 -4.44
C VAL A 145 -16.61 9.83 -5.30
N ARG A 146 -16.13 9.32 -6.46
CA ARG A 146 -16.92 8.45 -7.33
C ARG A 146 -17.26 7.11 -6.68
N LEU A 147 -16.35 6.59 -5.84
CA LEU A 147 -16.59 5.39 -5.03
C LEU A 147 -17.55 5.63 -3.88
N GLY A 148 -17.86 6.90 -3.57
CA GLY A 148 -18.74 7.28 -2.47
C GLY A 148 -18.06 7.20 -1.09
N ILE A 149 -16.73 7.36 -1.04
CA ILE A 149 -15.93 7.29 0.19
C ILE A 149 -15.12 8.57 0.38
N ASN A 150 -14.71 8.81 1.62
CA ASN A 150 -13.74 9.85 1.93
C ASN A 150 -12.32 9.37 1.56
N SER A 151 -11.48 10.25 1.02
CA SER A 151 -10.10 9.91 0.69
C SER A 151 -9.30 9.37 1.88
N ARG A 152 -9.63 9.75 3.12
CA ARG A 152 -9.01 9.20 4.34
C ARG A 152 -9.37 7.74 4.62
N GLN A 153 -10.46 7.24 4.03
CA GLN A 153 -10.86 5.83 4.14
C GLN A 153 -10.17 4.94 3.12
N LEU A 154 -9.54 5.53 2.10
CA LEU A 154 -8.84 4.81 1.04
C LEU A 154 -7.34 4.78 1.32
N THR A 155 -6.73 3.63 1.06
CA THR A 155 -5.28 3.46 0.99
C THR A 155 -4.95 2.57 -0.20
N VAL A 156 -3.82 2.83 -0.84
CA VAL A 156 -3.31 2.00 -1.94
C VAL A 156 -1.98 1.40 -1.49
N VAL A 157 -1.82 0.09 -1.68
CA VAL A 157 -0.60 -0.66 -1.35
C VAL A 157 -0.17 -1.51 -2.53
N ASP A 158 1.08 -1.93 -2.58
CA ASP A 158 1.52 -2.94 -3.55
C ASP A 158 1.45 -4.37 -2.95
N ARG A 159 1.75 -5.36 -3.78
CA ARG A 159 1.74 -6.77 -3.37
C ARG A 159 2.80 -7.08 -2.31
N LYS A 160 3.95 -6.42 -2.32
CA LYS A 160 4.99 -6.62 -1.30
C LYS A 160 4.50 -6.10 0.06
N GLU A 161 3.94 -4.91 0.10
CA GLU A 161 3.37 -4.34 1.32
C GLU A 161 2.17 -5.16 1.81
N SER A 162 1.30 -5.61 0.91
CA SER A 162 0.20 -6.49 1.28
C SER A 162 0.68 -7.82 1.86
N PHE A 163 1.73 -8.43 1.29
CA PHE A 163 2.37 -9.62 1.84
C PHE A 163 2.97 -9.38 3.23
N TYR A 164 3.60 -8.24 3.46
CA TYR A 164 4.08 -7.85 4.78
C TYR A 164 2.95 -7.85 5.82
N TYR A 165 1.84 -7.19 5.55
CA TYR A 165 0.69 -7.17 6.47
C TYR A 165 0.08 -8.55 6.65
N PHE A 166 -0.04 -9.33 5.59
CA PHE A 166 -0.55 -10.69 5.68
C PHE A 166 0.32 -11.58 6.58
N ALA A 167 1.62 -11.63 6.32
CA ALA A 167 2.55 -12.50 7.02
C ALA A 167 2.65 -12.19 8.51
N LEU A 168 2.73 -10.91 8.89
CA LEU A 168 2.94 -10.50 10.29
C LEU A 168 1.66 -10.42 11.12
N ASN A 169 0.48 -10.51 10.51
CA ASN A 169 -0.79 -10.70 11.22
C ASN A 169 -1.13 -12.19 11.47
N GLN A 170 -0.30 -13.13 10.97
CA GLN A 170 -0.45 -14.53 11.29
C GLN A 170 0.06 -14.86 12.70
N ASP A 171 -0.19 -16.10 13.17
CA ASP A 171 0.36 -16.60 14.43
C ASP A 171 1.90 -16.48 14.45
N LYS A 172 2.46 -16.07 15.60
CA LYS A 172 3.92 -15.86 15.78
C LYS A 172 4.77 -17.05 15.38
N SER A 173 4.25 -18.26 15.52
CA SER A 173 4.96 -19.49 15.14
C SER A 173 5.24 -19.56 13.63
N LEU A 174 4.45 -18.85 12.80
CA LEU A 174 4.62 -18.82 11.35
C LEU A 174 5.73 -17.87 10.89
N TRP A 175 6.14 -16.93 11.72
CA TRP A 175 7.17 -15.95 11.38
C TRP A 175 8.28 -15.83 12.46
N LEU A 176 8.61 -16.95 13.15
CA LEU A 176 9.77 -17.00 14.05
C LEU A 176 11.08 -16.67 13.31
N HIS A 177 11.26 -17.22 12.14
CA HIS A 177 12.35 -16.95 11.19
C HIS A 177 11.81 -16.29 9.93
N ASP A 178 12.56 -16.33 8.85
CA ASP A 178 12.16 -15.73 7.58
C ASP A 178 10.85 -16.35 7.05
N VAL A 179 10.04 -15.50 6.44
CA VAL A 179 8.82 -15.90 5.73
C VAL A 179 9.05 -15.64 4.26
N VAL A 180 8.82 -16.65 3.44
CA VAL A 180 9.08 -16.54 2.00
C VAL A 180 7.85 -16.83 1.17
N MET A 181 7.85 -16.32 -0.05
CA MET A 181 6.79 -16.55 -1.03
C MET A 181 7.39 -16.85 -2.39
N PHE A 182 6.89 -17.90 -3.04
CA PHE A 182 7.02 -18.08 -4.48
C PHE A 182 5.75 -17.57 -5.14
N MET A 183 5.88 -16.55 -5.96
CA MET A 183 4.77 -15.91 -6.65
C MET A 183 4.91 -16.12 -8.16
N GLN A 184 3.87 -16.65 -8.77
CA GLN A 184 3.80 -16.76 -10.22
C GLN A 184 3.24 -15.49 -10.85
N GLU A 185 3.97 -14.95 -11.82
CA GLU A 185 3.46 -13.92 -12.73
C GLU A 185 3.66 -14.42 -14.16
N LYS A 186 2.58 -14.71 -14.86
CA LYS A 186 2.60 -15.31 -16.21
C LYS A 186 3.40 -16.62 -16.22
N GLU A 187 4.53 -16.68 -16.94
CA GLU A 187 5.41 -17.85 -17.01
C GLU A 187 6.59 -17.78 -16.03
N SER A 188 6.74 -16.68 -15.30
CA SER A 188 7.83 -16.46 -14.35
C SER A 188 7.42 -16.72 -12.92
N ILE A 189 8.36 -17.21 -12.11
CA ILE A 189 8.23 -17.36 -10.66
C ILE A 189 9.21 -16.41 -10.01
N PHE A 190 8.72 -15.60 -9.10
CA PHE A 190 9.50 -14.70 -8.26
C PHE A 190 9.60 -15.30 -6.86
N PHE A 191 10.77 -15.17 -6.26
CA PHE A 191 10.99 -15.52 -4.87
C PHE A 191 11.10 -14.25 -4.05
N LEU A 192 10.22 -14.11 -3.06
CA LEU A 192 10.20 -12.98 -2.13
C LEU A 192 10.57 -13.48 -0.73
N SER A 193 11.46 -12.76 -0.05
CA SER A 193 11.88 -13.08 1.32
C SER A 193 11.62 -11.90 2.24
N LEU A 194 10.69 -12.07 3.19
CA LEU A 194 10.40 -11.10 4.23
C LEU A 194 11.41 -11.25 5.36
N LYS A 195 12.15 -10.19 5.61
CA LYS A 195 13.19 -10.11 6.64
C LYS A 195 12.87 -9.07 7.69
N ARG A 196 13.17 -9.37 8.95
CA ARG A 196 12.97 -8.46 10.07
C ARG A 196 14.30 -8.11 10.72
N ASP A 197 14.54 -6.84 10.98
CA ASP A 197 15.65 -6.41 11.82
C ASP A 197 15.22 -6.40 13.29
N LEU A 198 15.63 -7.41 14.03
CA LEU A 198 15.27 -7.59 15.44
C LEU A 198 15.99 -6.61 16.39
N ARG A 199 16.94 -5.81 15.87
CA ARG A 199 17.72 -4.84 16.67
C ARG A 199 17.05 -3.48 16.76
N THR A 200 16.00 -3.24 15.97
CA THR A 200 15.28 -1.97 15.92
C THR A 200 13.97 -2.02 16.68
N THR A 201 13.51 -0.86 17.17
CA THR A 201 12.19 -0.71 17.81
C THR A 201 11.58 0.60 17.32
N PRO A 202 10.49 0.53 16.51
CA PRO A 202 9.84 -0.68 15.97
C PRO A 202 10.75 -1.50 15.08
N GLN A 203 10.45 -2.80 14.89
CA GLN A 203 11.23 -3.67 14.02
C GLN A 203 11.09 -3.24 12.56
N VAL A 204 12.21 -2.99 11.90
CA VAL A 204 12.21 -2.70 10.47
C VAL A 204 12.06 -3.99 9.68
N VAL A 205 11.12 -3.99 8.75
CA VAL A 205 10.80 -5.12 7.87
C VAL A 205 11.04 -4.73 6.43
N SER A 206 11.73 -5.59 5.68
CA SER A 206 11.94 -5.44 4.24
C SER A 206 11.58 -6.73 3.52
N ILE A 207 11.29 -6.62 2.23
CA ILE A 207 11.07 -7.77 1.37
C ILE A 207 12.09 -7.70 0.24
N ASP A 208 12.97 -8.71 0.22
CA ASP A 208 13.91 -8.89 -0.88
C ASP A 208 13.23 -9.72 -1.97
N GLU A 209 13.35 -9.28 -3.21
CA GLU A 209 12.84 -9.98 -4.39
C GLU A 209 14.01 -10.49 -5.21
N SER A 210 13.94 -11.77 -5.61
CA SER A 210 14.97 -12.37 -6.47
C SER A 210 14.76 -12.05 -7.94
N ILE A 211 15.74 -12.41 -8.76
CA ILE A 211 15.57 -12.51 -10.20
C ILE A 211 14.46 -13.53 -10.50
N SER A 212 13.67 -13.29 -11.54
CA SER A 212 12.61 -14.20 -11.96
C SER A 212 13.17 -15.52 -12.48
N TYR A 213 12.52 -16.62 -12.11
CA TYR A 213 12.81 -17.97 -12.58
C TYR A 213 11.74 -18.41 -13.59
N THR A 214 12.12 -19.30 -14.49
CA THR A 214 11.18 -19.96 -15.42
C THR A 214 11.23 -21.46 -15.19
N LEU A 215 10.07 -22.12 -15.07
CA LEU A 215 10.02 -23.57 -14.94
C LEU A 215 10.26 -24.25 -16.28
N ASP A 216 11.06 -25.32 -16.27
CA ASP A 216 11.16 -26.20 -17.44
C ASP A 216 9.80 -26.90 -17.67
N LYS A 217 9.20 -26.68 -18.85
CA LYS A 217 7.90 -27.27 -19.21
C LYS A 217 7.90 -28.81 -19.26
N ASN A 218 9.08 -29.42 -19.47
CA ASN A 218 9.21 -30.88 -19.55
C ASN A 218 9.36 -31.54 -18.16
N ASP A 219 9.95 -30.82 -17.19
CA ASP A 219 10.16 -31.32 -15.83
C ASP A 219 10.03 -30.16 -14.82
N LYS A 220 8.78 -29.72 -14.60
CA LYS A 220 8.45 -28.61 -13.68
C LYS A 220 8.92 -28.89 -12.25
N ASP A 221 8.73 -30.14 -11.75
CA ASP A 221 9.06 -30.50 -10.37
C ASP A 221 10.55 -30.44 -10.09
N LYS A 222 11.38 -30.96 -10.98
CA LYS A 222 12.83 -30.88 -10.86
C LYS A 222 13.34 -29.46 -10.99
N SER A 223 12.84 -28.71 -11.97
CA SER A 223 13.19 -27.30 -12.15
C SER A 223 12.86 -26.48 -10.90
N PHE A 224 11.71 -26.72 -10.28
CA PHE A 224 11.33 -26.03 -9.07
C PHE A 224 12.16 -26.47 -7.86
N LEU A 225 12.56 -27.74 -7.77
CA LEU A 225 13.51 -28.22 -6.77
C LEU A 225 14.84 -27.47 -6.81
N ASP A 226 15.37 -27.23 -8.01
CA ASP A 226 16.62 -26.48 -8.17
C ASP A 226 16.44 -25.02 -7.72
N ILE A 227 15.32 -24.38 -8.07
CA ILE A 227 14.96 -23.02 -7.63
C ILE A 227 14.87 -22.96 -6.10
N ILE A 228 14.19 -23.91 -5.44
CA ILE A 228 14.07 -23.98 -3.98
C ILE A 228 15.45 -24.10 -3.34
N ASN A 229 16.27 -25.01 -3.83
CA ASN A 229 17.63 -25.22 -3.27
C ASN A 229 18.51 -23.97 -3.41
N GLU A 230 18.39 -23.23 -4.50
CA GLU A 230 19.10 -21.97 -4.71
C GLU A 230 18.56 -20.88 -3.77
N SER A 231 17.24 -20.69 -3.76
CA SER A 231 16.59 -19.62 -3.00
C SER A 231 16.74 -19.78 -1.49
N PHE A 232 16.83 -21.01 -0.97
CA PHE A 232 16.91 -21.28 0.46
C PHE A 232 18.34 -21.29 1.01
N LYS A 233 19.35 -21.05 0.18
CA LYS A 233 20.72 -20.98 0.66
C LYS A 233 20.88 -19.90 1.74
N ASN A 234 21.49 -20.29 2.88
CA ASN A 234 21.80 -19.40 4.00
C ASN A 234 20.58 -18.73 4.67
N GLN A 235 19.38 -19.31 4.51
CA GLN A 235 18.16 -18.79 5.15
C GLN A 235 17.54 -19.84 6.08
N ILE A 236 17.05 -19.40 7.23
CA ILE A 236 16.22 -20.20 8.14
C ILE A 236 14.78 -19.74 7.94
N ILE A 237 13.97 -20.62 7.37
CA ILE A 237 12.63 -20.30 6.92
C ILE A 237 11.59 -21.00 7.79
N SER A 238 10.65 -20.26 8.35
CA SER A 238 9.50 -20.78 9.10
C SER A 238 8.35 -21.16 8.19
N THR A 239 8.06 -20.32 7.21
CA THR A 239 6.84 -20.46 6.38
C THR A 239 7.13 -20.13 4.91
N VAL A 240 6.50 -20.91 4.05
CA VAL A 240 6.53 -20.72 2.60
C VAL A 240 5.10 -20.53 2.09
N PHE A 241 4.88 -19.46 1.34
CA PHE A 241 3.64 -19.24 0.60
C PHE A 241 3.85 -19.50 -0.90
N LEU A 242 2.90 -20.19 -1.52
CA LEU A 242 2.85 -20.45 -2.95
C LEU A 242 1.63 -19.72 -3.51
N VAL A 243 1.87 -18.74 -4.39
CA VAL A 243 0.82 -17.89 -4.98
C VAL A 243 0.90 -17.98 -6.50
N GLY A 244 -0.17 -18.40 -7.12
CA GLY A 244 -0.30 -18.58 -8.58
C GLY A 244 -0.90 -19.93 -8.97
N ASP A 245 -1.61 -19.94 -10.09
CA ASP A 245 -2.41 -21.10 -10.52
C ASP A 245 -1.56 -22.33 -10.85
N THR A 246 -0.31 -22.12 -11.33
CA THR A 246 0.59 -23.25 -11.66
C THR A 246 0.84 -24.17 -10.47
N PHE A 247 0.85 -23.63 -9.24
CA PHE A 247 1.09 -24.46 -8.05
C PHE A 247 -0.06 -25.39 -7.71
N ALA A 248 -1.28 -25.11 -8.18
CA ALA A 248 -2.46 -25.94 -8.00
C ALA A 248 -2.57 -27.11 -9.00
N GLU A 249 -1.72 -27.17 -10.04
CA GLU A 249 -1.80 -28.17 -11.10
C GLU A 249 -1.36 -29.60 -10.68
N GLY A 250 -0.89 -29.81 -9.46
CA GLY A 250 -0.56 -31.14 -8.90
C GLY A 250 0.74 -31.78 -9.42
N TRP A 251 1.61 -31.04 -10.09
CA TRP A 251 2.91 -31.50 -10.58
C TRP A 251 3.99 -31.58 -9.49
N MET A 252 3.83 -30.82 -8.39
CA MET A 252 4.78 -30.77 -7.28
C MET A 252 4.73 -32.06 -6.45
N LYS A 253 5.72 -32.92 -6.59
CA LYS A 253 5.87 -34.16 -5.80
C LYS A 253 7.09 -34.09 -4.88
N GLN A 254 8.28 -33.99 -5.47
CA GLN A 254 9.52 -33.90 -4.71
C GLN A 254 9.73 -32.51 -4.12
N SER A 255 9.37 -31.46 -4.87
CA SER A 255 9.45 -30.07 -4.40
C SER A 255 8.58 -29.81 -3.18
N VAL A 256 7.35 -30.32 -3.14
CA VAL A 256 6.48 -30.21 -1.96
C VAL A 256 7.10 -30.91 -0.73
N ALA A 257 7.67 -32.10 -0.92
CA ALA A 257 8.34 -32.82 0.18
C ALA A 257 9.54 -32.03 0.73
N LEU A 258 10.31 -31.35 -0.12
CA LEU A 258 11.40 -30.47 0.28
C LEU A 258 10.89 -29.22 0.98
N LEU A 259 9.85 -28.57 0.45
CA LEU A 259 9.25 -27.37 1.04
C LEU A 259 8.73 -27.63 2.44
N CYS A 260 8.05 -28.76 2.67
CA CYS A 260 7.48 -29.13 3.98
C CYS A 260 8.50 -29.61 5.02
N LYS A 261 9.76 -29.77 4.65
CA LYS A 261 10.80 -30.24 5.58
C LYS A 261 11.15 -29.21 6.64
N GLY A 262 10.52 -29.33 7.83
CA GLY A 262 10.73 -28.43 8.97
C GLY A 262 10.09 -27.03 8.80
N ARG A 263 9.17 -26.85 7.87
CA ARG A 263 8.48 -25.59 7.56
C ARG A 263 7.00 -25.81 7.39
N ARG A 264 6.22 -24.72 7.45
CA ARG A 264 4.82 -24.72 7.04
C ARG A 264 4.70 -24.18 5.64
N VAL A 265 3.88 -24.83 4.83
CA VAL A 265 3.66 -24.46 3.43
C VAL A 265 2.17 -24.20 3.23
N PHE A 266 1.86 -23.08 2.66
CA PHE A 266 0.50 -22.66 2.33
C PHE A 266 0.43 -22.33 0.84
N MET A 267 -0.68 -22.70 0.23
CA MET A 267 -0.97 -22.40 -1.17
C MET A 267 -2.32 -21.69 -1.25
N GLY A 268 -2.39 -20.63 -2.06
CA GLY A 268 -3.64 -19.92 -2.27
C GLY A 268 -3.42 -18.61 -3.01
N ASN A 269 -4.41 -18.18 -3.77
CA ASN A 269 -4.32 -16.99 -4.63
C ASN A 269 -4.87 -15.72 -3.98
N ASN A 270 -5.53 -15.82 -2.81
CA ASN A 270 -6.20 -14.70 -2.14
C ASN A 270 -5.36 -14.02 -1.05
N LEU A 271 -4.06 -14.29 -1.00
CA LEU A 271 -3.15 -13.73 0.01
C LEU A 271 -3.15 -12.20 -0.01
N PHE A 272 -3.04 -11.59 -1.20
CA PHE A 272 -2.91 -10.14 -1.32
C PHE A 272 -4.20 -9.40 -0.95
N THR A 273 -5.36 -9.92 -1.29
CA THR A 273 -6.63 -9.30 -0.88
C THR A 273 -6.86 -9.42 0.63
N LYS A 274 -6.47 -10.54 1.27
CA LYS A 274 -6.45 -10.70 2.73
C LYS A 274 -5.43 -9.77 3.40
N GLY A 275 -4.23 -9.64 2.82
CA GLY A 275 -3.20 -8.72 3.28
C GLY A 275 -3.67 -7.26 3.23
N ALA A 276 -4.40 -6.87 2.21
CA ALA A 276 -5.04 -5.56 2.11
C ALA A 276 -6.05 -5.31 3.24
N CYS A 277 -6.84 -6.32 3.65
CA CYS A 277 -7.71 -6.22 4.83
C CYS A 277 -6.92 -6.04 6.13
N TYR A 278 -5.84 -6.79 6.30
CA TYR A 278 -4.96 -6.61 7.46
C TYR A 278 -4.28 -5.25 7.47
N ALA A 279 -3.87 -4.73 6.31
CA ALA A 279 -3.35 -3.37 6.18
C ALA A 279 -4.38 -2.33 6.65
N ALA A 280 -5.65 -2.48 6.24
CA ALA A 280 -6.73 -1.61 6.67
C ALA A 280 -6.90 -1.60 8.20
N ALA A 281 -6.98 -2.78 8.81
CA ALA A 281 -7.15 -2.94 10.25
C ALA A 281 -5.94 -2.46 11.06
N THR A 282 -4.73 -2.73 10.58
CA THR A 282 -3.48 -2.33 11.24
C THR A 282 -3.29 -0.83 11.24
N ARG A 283 -3.60 -0.14 10.13
CA ARG A 283 -3.48 1.32 10.02
C ARG A 283 -4.47 2.07 10.92
N ASP A 284 -5.57 1.47 11.31
CA ASP A 284 -6.48 2.05 12.33
C ASP A 284 -5.88 1.99 13.74
N LYS A 285 -4.92 1.09 13.99
CA LYS A 285 -4.23 0.87 15.26
C LYS A 285 -2.71 1.00 15.11
N GLU A 286 -2.25 1.87 14.23
CA GLU A 286 -0.84 1.99 13.85
C GLU A 286 0.10 2.18 15.04
N ALA A 287 -0.34 2.90 16.09
CA ALA A 287 0.46 3.11 17.30
C ALA A 287 0.76 1.81 18.09
N GLU A 288 -0.03 0.76 17.89
CA GLU A 288 0.15 -0.55 18.54
C GLU A 288 0.96 -1.53 17.68
N TRP A 289 1.21 -1.18 16.40
CA TRP A 289 1.90 -2.05 15.44
C TRP A 289 3.41 -1.99 15.65
N PRO A 290 4.07 -3.13 15.96
CA PRO A 290 5.48 -3.13 16.36
C PRO A 290 6.46 -3.16 15.18
N PHE A 291 6.00 -2.99 13.96
CA PHE A 291 6.79 -3.11 12.74
C PHE A 291 6.70 -1.85 11.88
N VAL A 292 7.78 -1.57 11.13
CA VAL A 292 7.82 -0.55 10.08
C VAL A 292 8.25 -1.22 8.78
N TYR A 293 7.42 -1.12 7.74
CA TYR A 293 7.76 -1.59 6.41
C TYR A 293 8.70 -0.60 5.70
N MET A 294 9.74 -1.12 5.06
CA MET A 294 10.73 -0.35 4.33
C MET A 294 10.94 -0.97 2.93
N GLY A 295 10.01 -0.73 2.04
CA GLY A 295 10.06 -1.12 0.65
C GLY A 295 10.72 -0.07 -0.26
N GLU A 296 10.31 -0.04 -1.52
CA GLU A 296 10.85 0.87 -2.53
C GLU A 296 10.22 2.27 -2.49
N ASN A 297 9.00 2.37 -1.94
CA ASN A 297 8.21 3.60 -1.94
C ASN A 297 8.11 4.26 -0.57
N GLU A 298 8.80 3.74 0.45
CA GLU A 298 8.77 4.25 1.81
C GLU A 298 9.98 5.15 2.09
N MET A 299 9.71 6.26 2.78
CA MET A 299 10.74 7.18 3.26
C MET A 299 11.80 6.46 4.06
N LYS A 300 13.08 6.66 3.71
CA LYS A 300 14.20 5.96 4.33
C LYS A 300 14.61 6.52 5.68
N PHE A 301 14.22 7.75 6.01
CA PHE A 301 14.61 8.41 7.25
C PHE A 301 13.48 9.23 7.86
N ASN A 302 13.56 9.42 9.18
CA ASN A 302 12.74 10.38 9.91
C ASN A 302 13.32 11.78 9.74
N LEU A 303 12.46 12.78 9.51
CA LEU A 303 12.80 14.19 9.54
C LEU A 303 12.05 14.85 10.70
N SER A 304 12.77 15.36 11.69
CA SER A 304 12.19 15.93 12.89
C SER A 304 12.77 17.30 13.21
N LEU A 305 12.01 18.10 13.96
CA LEU A 305 12.44 19.33 14.59
C LEU A 305 12.52 19.13 16.09
N LYS A 306 13.55 19.72 16.72
CA LYS A 306 13.61 19.79 18.17
C LYS A 306 12.89 21.05 18.62
N VAL A 307 11.80 20.89 19.36
CA VAL A 307 10.88 21.99 19.73
C VAL A 307 10.63 22.02 21.22
N HIS A 308 10.28 23.18 21.74
CA HIS A 308 9.69 23.32 23.08
C HIS A 308 8.17 23.30 22.95
N ASP A 309 7.54 22.24 23.41
CA ASP A 309 6.08 22.15 23.53
C ASP A 309 5.67 22.18 25.01
N LYS A 310 4.81 23.14 25.37
CA LYS A 310 4.33 23.37 26.75
C LYS A 310 5.44 23.45 27.81
N GLY A 311 6.61 23.94 27.43
CA GLY A 311 7.77 24.09 28.32
C GLY A 311 8.71 22.90 28.37
N GLU A 312 8.38 21.80 27.74
CA GLU A 312 9.22 20.60 27.62
C GLU A 312 9.89 20.53 26.26
N LEU A 313 11.13 20.00 26.24
CA LEU A 313 11.86 19.78 25.02
C LEU A 313 11.44 18.44 24.40
N SER A 314 10.94 18.48 23.18
CA SER A 314 10.45 17.31 22.45
C SER A 314 10.87 17.30 20.99
N PHE A 315 10.73 16.18 20.31
CA PHE A 315 10.91 16.06 18.88
C PHE A 315 9.56 16.09 18.17
N TYR A 316 9.37 17.05 17.28
CA TYR A 316 8.22 17.08 16.37
C TYR A 316 8.61 16.42 15.07
N ASN A 317 7.97 15.29 14.76
CA ASN A 317 8.26 14.54 13.55
C ASN A 317 7.48 15.11 12.36
N LEU A 318 8.20 15.62 11.35
CA LEU A 318 7.63 16.16 10.12
C LEU A 318 7.33 15.03 9.11
N ILE A 319 8.30 14.14 8.91
CA ILE A 319 8.20 13.00 8.01
C ILE A 319 8.69 11.77 8.75
N SER A 320 7.93 10.69 8.68
CA SER A 320 8.29 9.41 9.30
C SER A 320 8.90 8.47 8.28
N ALA A 321 9.98 7.80 8.65
CA ALA A 321 10.49 6.66 7.91
C ALA A 321 9.43 5.56 7.85
N GLY A 322 9.34 4.86 6.71
CA GLY A 322 8.33 3.84 6.46
C GLY A 322 6.99 4.39 5.99
N SER A 323 6.78 5.72 5.97
CA SER A 323 5.61 6.29 5.32
C SER A 323 5.84 6.40 3.81
N ASN A 324 4.78 6.17 3.03
CA ASN A 324 4.85 6.27 1.57
C ASN A 324 5.17 7.70 1.14
N TRP A 325 6.22 7.89 0.34
CA TRP A 325 6.68 9.22 -0.04
C TRP A 325 5.72 9.95 -0.99
N PHE A 326 4.89 9.24 -1.77
CA PHE A 326 3.87 9.87 -2.64
C PHE A 326 2.77 10.58 -1.84
N GLU A 327 2.50 10.10 -0.63
CA GLU A 327 1.39 10.54 0.22
C GLU A 327 1.87 11.42 1.37
N SER A 328 3.17 11.34 1.72
CA SER A 328 3.71 12.00 2.89
C SER A 328 3.85 13.50 2.67
N LYS A 329 3.40 14.26 3.65
CA LYS A 329 3.59 15.71 3.73
C LYS A 329 3.60 16.14 5.18
N GLY A 330 4.69 16.81 5.58
CA GLY A 330 4.82 17.41 6.92
C GLY A 330 4.58 18.91 6.87
N GLN A 331 3.86 19.44 7.86
CA GLN A 331 3.69 20.88 8.02
C GLN A 331 3.56 21.24 9.50
N CYS A 332 4.27 22.28 9.91
CA CYS A 332 4.09 22.87 11.23
C CYS A 332 4.30 24.37 11.20
N GLU A 333 3.85 25.05 12.25
CA GLU A 333 4.16 26.43 12.53
C GLU A 333 4.91 26.50 13.87
N VAL A 334 6.05 27.16 13.86
CA VAL A 334 6.91 27.32 15.03
C VAL A 334 7.34 28.76 15.22
N ILE A 335 7.65 29.12 16.47
CA ILE A 335 8.22 30.42 16.83
C ILE A 335 9.72 30.22 16.99
N ILE A 336 10.53 31.05 16.30
CA ILE A 336 11.98 31.04 16.40
C ILE A 336 12.41 31.74 17.70
N SER A 337 13.39 31.14 18.39
CA SER A 337 14.06 31.72 19.56
C SER A 337 15.57 31.66 19.37
N GLY A 338 16.25 32.77 19.71
CA GLY A 338 17.69 32.89 19.59
C GLY A 338 18.16 33.35 18.20
N SER A 339 18.61 32.41 17.38
CA SER A 339 19.10 32.72 16.02
C SER A 339 18.03 32.46 14.95
N TYR A 340 18.20 33.07 13.77
CA TYR A 340 17.35 32.74 12.60
C TYR A 340 17.86 31.47 11.90
N GLU A 341 17.96 30.40 12.66
CA GLU A 341 18.38 29.08 12.21
C GLU A 341 17.36 28.04 12.59
N VAL A 342 17.23 27.00 11.77
CA VAL A 342 16.32 25.87 12.01
C VAL A 342 17.12 24.58 11.88
N ASP A 343 17.17 23.81 12.97
CA ASP A 343 17.86 22.53 13.03
C ASP A 343 16.90 21.39 12.66
N PHE A 344 17.21 20.70 11.58
CA PHE A 344 16.53 19.49 11.16
C PHE A 344 17.32 18.27 11.57
N TRP A 345 16.63 17.34 12.24
CA TRP A 345 17.19 16.09 12.70
C TRP A 345 16.80 14.97 11.75
N LYS A 346 17.78 14.40 11.05
CA LYS A 346 17.64 13.30 10.11
C LYS A 346 18.10 12.01 10.77
N GLN A 347 17.22 11.00 10.88
CA GLN A 347 17.53 9.77 11.58
C GLN A 347 17.04 8.54 10.80
N LEU A 348 17.95 7.61 10.51
CA LEU A 348 17.58 6.30 9.95
C LEU A 348 16.91 5.44 11.03
N PRO A 349 15.88 4.63 10.71
CA PRO A 349 15.22 3.72 11.66
C PRO A 349 16.18 2.73 12.35
N LYS A 350 17.26 2.37 11.65
CA LYS A 350 18.28 1.43 12.15
C LYS A 350 19.39 2.11 12.94
N SER A 351 19.43 3.44 13.02
CA SER A 351 20.48 4.21 13.70
C SER A 351 19.97 4.87 14.97
N ARG A 352 20.77 4.85 16.00
CA ARG A 352 20.55 5.66 17.22
C ARG A 352 21.06 7.10 17.05
N GLU A 353 21.91 7.33 16.09
CA GLU A 353 22.50 8.63 15.80
C GLU A 353 21.66 9.37 14.76
N ALA A 354 21.44 10.67 15.01
CA ALA A 354 20.80 11.56 14.05
C ALA A 354 21.86 12.52 13.48
N LYS A 355 21.75 12.82 12.19
CA LYS A 355 22.48 13.92 11.57
C LYS A 355 21.67 15.19 11.71
N ILE A 356 22.31 16.28 12.10
CA ILE A 356 21.68 17.59 12.21
C ILE A 356 22.09 18.42 10.99
N GLU A 357 21.10 18.98 10.32
CA GLU A 357 21.28 19.93 9.23
C GLU A 357 20.63 21.26 9.62
N THR A 358 21.47 22.31 9.75
CA THR A 358 21.03 23.63 10.15
C THR A 358 20.78 24.50 8.93
N LEU A 359 19.57 25.00 8.76
CA LEU A 359 19.20 25.94 7.71
C LEU A 359 19.17 27.34 8.27
N ARG A 360 19.92 28.26 7.63
CA ARG A 360 19.95 29.68 8.00
C ARG A 360 18.96 30.48 7.16
N LEU A 361 18.05 31.18 7.84
CA LEU A 361 17.08 32.06 7.20
C LEU A 361 17.73 33.45 6.97
N THR A 362 18.24 33.61 5.76
CA THR A 362 18.94 34.85 5.39
C THR A 362 17.98 36.03 5.21
N ASP A 363 18.48 37.24 5.45
CA ASP A 363 17.75 38.51 5.26
C ASP A 363 16.40 38.59 6.01
N MET A 364 16.29 37.95 7.15
CA MET A 364 15.17 38.18 8.05
C MET A 364 15.16 39.61 8.58
N PRO A 365 13.97 40.25 8.66
CA PRO A 365 13.89 41.56 9.31
C PRO A 365 14.22 41.40 10.80
N PRO A 366 14.92 42.38 11.39
CA PRO A 366 15.26 42.35 12.80
C PRO A 366 13.99 42.42 13.65
N ARG A 367 13.80 41.42 14.52
CA ARG A 367 12.68 41.34 15.46
C ARG A 367 13.18 40.90 16.83
N PRO A 368 12.47 41.24 17.92
CA PRO A 368 12.78 40.70 19.24
C PRO A 368 12.78 39.19 19.24
N ASP A 369 13.45 38.58 20.23
CA ASP A 369 13.39 37.15 20.43
C ASP A 369 11.94 36.67 20.57
N ARG A 370 11.61 35.51 19.97
CA ARG A 370 10.26 34.91 19.92
C ARG A 370 9.19 35.78 19.25
N ALA A 371 9.56 36.78 18.46
CA ALA A 371 8.64 37.60 17.69
C ALA A 371 8.65 37.25 16.19
N THR A 372 9.04 36.01 15.85
CA THR A 372 9.06 35.49 14.49
C THR A 372 8.41 34.10 14.46
N ARG A 373 7.26 34.00 13.80
CA ARG A 373 6.59 32.75 13.50
C ARG A 373 6.89 32.37 12.05
N ILE A 374 7.26 31.13 11.84
CA ILE A 374 7.48 30.55 10.51
C ILE A 374 6.58 29.33 10.31
N ARG A 375 6.23 29.06 9.06
CA ARG A 375 5.64 27.80 8.61
C ARG A 375 6.70 27.01 7.90
N ILE A 376 6.84 25.74 8.28
CA ILE A 376 7.72 24.78 7.66
C ILE A 376 6.84 23.75 6.96
N THR A 377 7.08 23.51 5.68
CA THR A 377 6.42 22.47 4.88
C THR A 377 7.50 21.55 4.36
N ALA A 378 7.38 20.24 4.63
CA ALA A 378 8.26 19.21 4.14
C ALA A 378 7.47 18.33 3.15
N THR A 379 7.94 18.26 1.90
CA THR A 379 7.30 17.50 0.83
C THR A 379 8.31 16.52 0.24
N PRO A 380 8.17 15.21 0.47
CA PRO A 380 9.03 14.22 -0.17
C PRO A 380 8.91 14.28 -1.70
N VAL A 381 10.04 14.12 -2.38
CA VAL A 381 10.14 14.01 -3.85
C VAL A 381 10.69 12.68 -4.31
N SER A 382 11.32 11.94 -3.38
CA SER A 382 11.70 10.52 -3.52
C SER A 382 11.74 9.88 -2.13
N ASP A 383 12.09 8.61 -2.05
CA ASP A 383 12.22 7.85 -0.80
C ASP A 383 13.36 8.36 0.12
N ASP A 384 14.32 9.10 -0.44
CA ASP A 384 15.51 9.62 0.26
C ASP A 384 15.67 11.14 0.16
N ARG A 385 14.73 11.87 -0.46
CA ARG A 385 14.82 13.30 -0.73
C ARG A 385 13.54 14.04 -0.37
N ILE A 386 13.68 15.16 0.33
CA ILE A 386 12.59 15.99 0.83
C ILE A 386 12.83 17.46 0.46
N ASP A 387 11.87 18.09 -0.19
CA ASP A 387 11.83 19.53 -0.38
C ASP A 387 11.27 20.21 0.87
N ILE A 388 11.98 21.20 1.37
CA ILE A 388 11.60 22.01 2.53
C ILE A 388 11.28 23.43 2.07
N GLU A 389 10.07 23.89 2.34
CA GLU A 389 9.67 25.27 2.21
C GLU A 389 9.50 25.89 3.60
N ILE A 390 10.17 27.00 3.85
CA ILE A 390 10.03 27.78 5.08
C ILE A 390 9.49 29.16 4.70
N LYS A 391 8.37 29.58 5.33
CA LYS A 391 7.72 30.87 5.07
C LYS A 391 7.66 31.70 6.35
N ASP A 392 8.10 32.98 6.27
CA ASP A 392 7.89 33.96 7.34
C ASP A 392 6.41 34.33 7.45
N LEU A 393 5.83 34.15 8.62
CA LEU A 393 4.45 34.50 8.92
C LEU A 393 4.36 35.81 9.75
N GLY A 394 5.50 36.33 10.19
CA GLY A 394 5.51 37.42 11.15
C GLY A 394 4.99 37.06 12.54
N PHE A 395 4.54 38.03 13.30
CA PHE A 395 3.94 37.81 14.62
C PHE A 395 2.88 38.89 14.90
N GLY A 396 1.66 38.63 14.44
CA GLY A 396 0.54 39.55 14.57
C GLY A 396 0.70 40.84 13.75
N GLU A 397 0.00 41.90 14.18
CA GLU A 397 0.00 43.19 13.49
C GLU A 397 1.29 44.02 13.75
N ILE A 398 1.95 43.73 14.88
CA ILE A 398 3.16 44.48 15.28
C ILE A 398 4.38 44.09 14.44
N PHE A 399 4.51 42.81 14.17
CA PHE A 399 5.62 42.26 13.37
C PHE A 399 5.05 41.56 12.14
N MET A 400 4.67 42.32 11.13
CA MET A 400 4.07 41.79 9.90
C MET A 400 5.03 40.84 9.18
N SER A 401 4.46 39.86 8.47
CA SER A 401 5.23 38.98 7.61
C SER A 401 6.06 39.77 6.59
N SER A 402 7.28 39.34 6.39
CA SER A 402 8.13 39.87 5.31
C SER A 402 7.75 39.33 3.94
N GLY A 403 6.89 38.31 3.87
CA GLY A 403 6.56 37.59 2.66
C GLY A 403 7.67 36.67 2.15
N LYS A 404 8.81 36.59 2.85
CA LYS A 404 9.94 35.74 2.44
C LYS A 404 9.61 34.25 2.54
N VAL A 405 10.12 33.52 1.56
CA VAL A 405 10.06 32.07 1.45
C VAL A 405 11.44 31.54 1.12
N TRP A 406 11.90 30.55 1.85
CA TRP A 406 13.17 29.85 1.60
C TRP A 406 12.85 28.42 1.15
N HIS A 407 13.61 27.93 0.17
CA HIS A 407 13.50 26.59 -0.36
C HIS A 407 14.83 25.86 -0.20
N TYR A 408 14.78 24.66 0.31
CA TYR A 408 15.92 23.79 0.51
C TYR A 408 15.58 22.38 0.07
N GLU A 409 16.58 21.63 -0.35
CA GLU A 409 16.47 20.21 -0.60
C GLU A 409 17.28 19.44 0.44
N MET A 410 16.68 18.47 1.09
CA MET A 410 17.33 17.61 2.08
C MET A 410 17.43 16.18 1.59
N THR A 411 18.60 15.59 1.74
CA THR A 411 18.90 14.18 1.50
C THR A 411 19.49 13.55 2.76
N MET A 412 19.48 12.22 2.84
CA MET A 412 20.05 11.52 3.98
C MET A 412 21.58 11.57 4.02
#